data_2026ee34b003dd552c34d76c7f2729b5
#
_entry.id   2026ee34b003dd552c34d76c7f2729b5
#
_cell.length_a   1.000
_cell.length_b   1.000
_cell.length_c   1.000
_cell.angle_alpha   90.00
_cell.angle_beta   90.00
_cell.angle_gamma   90.00
#
_symmetry.space_group_name_H-M   'P 1'
#
loop_
_entity.id
_entity.type
_entity.pdbx_description
1 polymer ?
#
loop_
_entity_poly.entity_id
_entity_poly.type
_entity_poly.pdbx_seq_one_letter_code
_entity_poly.pdbx_strand_id
1 'polypeptide(L)'
;MRDGKPNGFHFLDHRTTDAKYNIITDTYVTAGNMADSELYLARLQAQIDKFGFKVEAVALDTGYFTGDICEKLSERNIFMVRGYRRFGKRNKEVPKSQFKYVEEMNAFACPMGCILEYATTDREGYSQSRRLRCLFAT
;
A
#
# COMPACT_ATOMS: atom_id res chain seq x y z
N MET A 1 1.50 16.75 8.60
CA MET A 1 0.25 17.49 8.29
C MET A 1 -0.40 16.81 7.10
N ARG A 2 -1.69 16.50 7.16
CA ARG A 2 -2.42 16.03 5.98
C ARG A 2 -2.89 17.23 5.18
N ASP A 3 -2.53 17.28 3.90
CA ASP A 3 -2.97 18.35 2.99
C ASP A 3 -4.50 18.53 3.00
N GLY A 4 -4.95 19.76 3.11
CA GLY A 4 -6.36 20.12 3.07
C GLY A 4 -7.12 20.04 4.40
N LYS A 5 -6.49 19.68 5.53
CA LYS A 5 -7.13 19.74 6.85
C LYS A 5 -6.65 20.96 7.63
N PRO A 6 -7.53 21.59 8.44
CA PRO A 6 -7.13 22.69 9.31
C PRO A 6 -6.08 22.23 10.32
N ASN A 7 -5.22 23.17 10.75
CA ASN A 7 -4.25 22.90 11.80
C ASN A 7 -4.95 22.58 13.12
N GLY A 8 -4.54 21.50 13.78
CA GLY A 8 -5.12 21.09 15.06
C GLY A 8 -4.72 19.67 15.42
N PHE A 9 -5.17 19.25 16.61
CA PHE A 9 -5.07 17.86 17.04
C PHE A 9 -6.18 17.05 16.39
N HIS A 10 -5.79 16.00 15.66
CA HIS A 10 -6.70 15.09 15.01
C HIS A 10 -6.46 13.68 15.51
N PHE A 11 -7.56 12.93 15.63
CA PHE A 11 -7.53 11.51 15.92
C PHE A 11 -8.02 10.73 14.70
N LEU A 12 -7.51 9.51 14.55
CA LEU A 12 -7.98 8.54 13.57
C LEU A 12 -8.81 7.49 14.30
N ASP A 13 -9.99 7.25 13.82
CA ASP A 13 -10.88 6.20 14.30
C ASP A 13 -10.81 5.02 13.32
N HIS A 14 -10.23 3.91 13.78
CA HIS A 14 -10.09 2.69 13.02
C HIS A 14 -11.21 1.73 13.44
N ARG A 15 -12.08 1.40 12.50
CA ARG A 15 -13.17 0.47 12.74
C ARG A 15 -13.08 -0.73 11.83
N THR A 16 -13.30 -1.91 12.41
CA THR A 16 -13.48 -3.15 11.65
C THR A 16 -14.92 -3.59 11.77
N THR A 17 -15.54 -3.94 10.67
CA THR A 17 -16.92 -4.45 10.63
C THR A 17 -16.93 -5.83 9.98
N ASP A 18 -17.81 -6.69 10.50
CA ASP A 18 -18.16 -7.94 9.84
C ASP A 18 -18.98 -7.67 8.57
N ALA A 19 -18.58 -8.30 7.46
CA ALA A 19 -19.20 -8.09 6.15
C ALA A 19 -20.64 -8.64 6.05
N LYS A 20 -20.97 -9.65 6.87
CA LYS A 20 -22.26 -10.33 6.80
C LYS A 20 -23.36 -9.57 7.54
N TYR A 21 -23.05 -9.07 8.72
CA TYR A 21 -24.04 -8.47 9.62
C TYR A 21 -23.79 -6.99 9.90
N ASN A 22 -22.71 -6.42 9.35
CA ASN A 22 -22.26 -5.03 9.59
C ASN A 22 -22.04 -4.71 11.09
N ILE A 23 -21.68 -5.72 11.87
CA ILE A 23 -21.39 -5.53 13.30
C ILE A 23 -19.96 -4.99 13.42
N ILE A 24 -19.78 -3.96 14.23
CA ILE A 24 -18.46 -3.44 14.57
C ILE A 24 -17.77 -4.45 15.50
N THR A 25 -16.71 -5.08 15.01
CA THR A 25 -15.93 -6.10 15.75
C THR A 25 -14.74 -5.49 16.47
N ASP A 26 -14.25 -4.36 16.00
CA ASP A 26 -13.17 -3.63 16.62
C ASP A 26 -13.29 -2.11 16.42
N THR A 27 -12.88 -1.37 17.45
CA THR A 27 -12.73 0.09 17.39
C THR A 27 -11.45 0.48 18.09
N TYR A 28 -10.63 1.28 17.44
CA TYR A 28 -9.38 1.76 17.98
C TYR A 28 -9.10 3.19 17.53
N VAL A 29 -8.61 4.01 18.43
CA VAL A 29 -8.33 5.43 18.15
C VAL A 29 -6.84 5.69 18.27
N THR A 30 -6.28 6.38 17.28
CA THR A 30 -4.87 6.79 17.26
C THR A 30 -4.72 8.30 17.06
N ALA A 31 -3.54 8.81 17.36
CA ALA A 31 -3.19 10.17 16.98
C ALA A 31 -3.17 10.31 15.45
N GLY A 32 -3.61 11.44 14.93
CA GLY A 32 -3.80 11.68 13.50
C GLY A 32 -2.51 11.71 12.65
N ASN A 33 -1.35 11.62 13.29
CA ASN A 33 -0.04 11.52 12.62
C ASN A 33 0.45 10.07 12.44
N MET A 34 -0.25 9.09 13.01
CA MET A 34 0.09 7.66 12.77
C MET A 34 -0.38 7.21 11.39
N ALA A 35 0.36 6.30 10.78
CA ALA A 35 -0.08 5.67 9.55
C ALA A 35 -1.10 4.57 9.84
N ASP A 36 -2.17 4.53 9.05
CA ASP A 36 -3.26 3.55 9.23
C ASP A 36 -2.75 2.10 9.14
N SER A 37 -1.70 1.88 8.36
CA SER A 37 -1.10 0.56 8.11
C SER A 37 -0.34 -0.03 9.30
N GLU A 38 0.21 0.80 10.20
CA GLU A 38 1.12 0.34 11.26
C GLU A 38 0.47 -0.64 12.25
N LEU A 39 -0.80 -0.41 12.59
CA LEU A 39 -1.50 -1.18 13.61
C LEU A 39 -2.38 -2.29 13.06
N TYR A 40 -2.61 -2.31 11.75
CA TYR A 40 -3.61 -3.17 11.14
C TYR A 40 -3.43 -4.67 11.46
N LEU A 41 -2.24 -5.20 11.23
CA LEU A 41 -1.97 -6.63 11.41
C LEU A 41 -2.10 -7.07 12.88
N ALA A 42 -1.66 -6.23 13.82
CA ALA A 42 -1.80 -6.50 15.24
C ALA A 42 -3.28 -6.49 15.68
N ARG A 43 -4.06 -5.53 15.15
CA ARG A 43 -5.50 -5.43 15.43
C ARG A 43 -6.28 -6.61 14.83
N LEU A 44 -5.95 -7.02 13.61
CA LEU A 44 -6.53 -8.22 12.98
C LEU A 44 -6.25 -9.46 13.82
N GLN A 45 -5.00 -9.64 14.26
CA GLN A 45 -4.65 -10.78 15.11
C GLN A 45 -5.43 -10.79 16.43
N ALA A 46 -5.51 -9.63 17.09
CA ALA A 46 -6.25 -9.49 18.35
C ALA A 46 -7.75 -9.85 18.20
N GLN A 47 -8.36 -9.53 17.05
CA GLN A 47 -9.74 -9.92 16.77
C GLN A 47 -9.89 -11.42 16.53
N ILE A 48 -8.95 -12.03 15.80
CA ILE A 48 -8.92 -13.48 15.58
C ILE A 48 -8.80 -14.20 16.93
N ASP A 49 -7.90 -13.75 17.80
CA ASP A 49 -7.65 -14.37 19.10
C ASP A 49 -8.86 -14.20 20.05
N LYS A 50 -9.49 -13.03 19.99
CA LYS A 50 -10.63 -12.69 20.87
C LYS A 50 -11.92 -13.44 20.50
N PHE A 51 -12.20 -13.57 19.22
CA PHE A 51 -13.49 -14.07 18.74
C PHE A 51 -13.40 -15.45 18.07
N GLY A 52 -12.20 -15.96 17.82
CA GLY A 52 -11.99 -17.21 17.09
C GLY A 52 -12.41 -17.14 15.61
N PHE A 53 -12.33 -15.96 15.01
CA PHE A 53 -12.75 -15.78 13.61
C PHE A 53 -11.85 -16.56 12.65
N LYS A 54 -12.47 -17.31 11.73
CA LYS A 54 -11.80 -17.83 10.55
C LYS A 54 -11.89 -16.77 9.43
N VAL A 55 -10.87 -15.90 9.36
CA VAL A 55 -10.83 -14.82 8.37
C VAL A 55 -10.35 -15.40 7.05
N GLU A 56 -11.19 -15.36 6.02
CA GLU A 56 -10.86 -15.82 4.66
C GLU A 56 -10.51 -14.63 3.74
N ALA A 57 -11.13 -13.48 3.96
CA ALA A 57 -10.88 -12.28 3.18
C ALA A 57 -11.02 -11.01 4.02
N VAL A 58 -10.32 -9.96 3.60
CA VAL A 58 -10.41 -8.62 4.20
C VAL A 58 -10.56 -7.57 3.10
N ALA A 59 -11.42 -6.59 3.32
CA ALA A 59 -11.56 -5.43 2.44
C ALA A 59 -10.95 -4.22 3.14
N LEU A 60 -9.96 -3.60 2.50
CA LEU A 60 -9.18 -2.51 3.07
C LEU A 60 -9.22 -1.26 2.20
N ASP A 61 -9.14 -0.10 2.83
CA ASP A 61 -8.92 1.16 2.12
C ASP A 61 -7.49 1.22 1.56
N THR A 62 -7.29 2.09 0.58
CA THR A 62 -6.01 2.26 -0.10
C THR A 62 -4.86 2.68 0.81
N GLY A 63 -5.15 3.29 1.96
CA GLY A 63 -4.17 3.65 2.99
C GLY A 63 -3.46 2.45 3.64
N TYR A 64 -4.11 1.28 3.64
CA TYR A 64 -3.57 0.03 4.18
C TYR A 64 -2.77 -0.80 3.17
N PHE A 65 -2.65 -0.35 1.92
CA PHE A 65 -1.95 -1.10 0.89
C PHE A 65 -0.44 -0.87 0.97
N THR A 66 0.21 -1.69 1.78
CA THR A 66 1.67 -1.76 1.90
C THR A 66 2.17 -3.16 1.52
N GLY A 67 3.43 -3.27 1.12
CA GLY A 67 4.04 -4.56 0.78
C GLY A 67 3.98 -5.54 1.94
N ASP A 68 4.30 -5.07 3.16
CA ASP A 68 4.28 -5.88 4.38
C ASP A 68 2.90 -6.47 4.70
N ILE A 69 1.83 -5.66 4.58
CA ILE A 69 0.46 -6.15 4.81
C ILE A 69 0.09 -7.19 3.76
N CYS A 70 0.41 -6.96 2.48
CA CYS A 70 0.11 -7.90 1.41
C CYS A 70 0.82 -9.25 1.62
N GLU A 71 2.11 -9.23 1.96
CA GLU A 71 2.92 -10.40 2.22
C GLU A 71 2.36 -11.21 3.39
N LYS A 72 2.15 -10.57 4.55
CA LYS A 72 1.66 -11.23 5.76
C LYS A 72 0.23 -11.76 5.64
N LEU A 73 -0.64 -11.11 4.89
CA LEU A 73 -1.98 -11.64 4.60
C LEU A 73 -1.90 -12.85 3.66
N SER A 74 -1.01 -12.80 2.65
CA SER A 74 -0.76 -13.92 1.74
C SER A 74 -0.21 -15.14 2.46
N GLU A 75 0.76 -14.98 3.36
CA GLU A 75 1.30 -16.05 4.21
C GLU A 75 0.23 -16.73 5.07
N ARG A 76 -0.78 -15.97 5.50
CA ARG A 76 -1.92 -16.48 6.29
C ARG A 76 -3.06 -17.03 5.42
N ASN A 77 -2.92 -17.05 4.09
CA ASN A 77 -3.96 -17.39 3.13
C ASN A 77 -5.23 -16.54 3.27
N ILE A 78 -5.07 -15.27 3.64
CA ILE A 78 -6.17 -14.30 3.74
C ILE A 78 -6.20 -13.47 2.46
N PHE A 79 -7.32 -13.53 1.73
CA PHE A 79 -7.49 -12.77 0.50
C PHE A 79 -7.74 -11.28 0.80
N MET A 80 -6.94 -10.39 0.21
CA MET A 80 -7.09 -8.95 0.40
C MET A 80 -7.78 -8.29 -0.79
N VAL A 81 -8.89 -7.62 -0.54
CA VAL A 81 -9.59 -6.76 -1.51
C VAL A 81 -9.32 -5.31 -1.15
N ARG A 82 -8.98 -4.50 -2.13
CA ARG A 82 -8.85 -3.05 -1.97
C ARG A 82 -9.50 -2.28 -3.08
N GLY A 83 -9.93 -1.05 -2.77
CA GLY A 83 -10.40 -0.12 -3.77
C GLY A 83 -9.28 0.30 -4.75
N TYR A 84 -9.63 0.49 -6.02
CA TYR A 84 -8.69 1.01 -7.02
C TYR A 84 -8.38 2.48 -6.74
N ARG A 85 -7.10 2.80 -6.51
CA ARG A 85 -6.64 4.18 -6.40
C ARG A 85 -6.36 4.73 -7.80
N ARG A 86 -7.16 5.68 -8.24
CA ARG A 86 -6.84 6.46 -9.44
C ARG A 86 -5.66 7.38 -9.12
N PHE A 87 -4.54 7.15 -9.77
CA PHE A 87 -3.44 8.12 -9.75
C PHE A 87 -3.85 9.29 -10.63
N GLY A 88 -3.87 10.49 -10.06
CA GLY A 88 -4.12 11.71 -10.83
C GLY A 88 -3.11 11.83 -11.96
N LYS A 89 -3.55 12.32 -13.13
CA LYS A 89 -2.65 12.65 -14.23
C LYS A 89 -1.73 13.79 -13.76
N ARG A 90 -0.49 13.47 -13.45
CA ARG A 90 0.56 14.47 -13.32
C ARG A 90 0.96 14.86 -14.74
N ASN A 91 0.59 16.06 -15.16
CA ASN A 91 0.69 16.53 -16.55
C ASN A 91 2.11 16.56 -17.15
N LYS A 92 3.14 16.18 -16.41
CA LYS A 92 4.56 16.22 -16.84
C LYS A 92 5.31 14.90 -16.63
N GLU A 93 4.66 13.87 -16.12
CA GLU A 93 5.33 12.59 -15.84
C GLU A 93 4.82 11.49 -16.77
N VAL A 94 5.74 10.65 -17.20
CA VAL A 94 5.42 9.46 -17.98
C VAL A 94 4.65 8.48 -17.08
N PRO A 95 3.44 8.04 -17.46
CA PRO A 95 2.65 7.13 -16.65
C PRO A 95 3.36 5.76 -16.53
N LYS A 96 3.22 5.13 -15.37
CA LYS A 96 3.86 3.83 -15.08
C LYS A 96 3.52 2.75 -16.12
N SER A 97 2.34 2.80 -16.73
CA SER A 97 1.89 1.87 -17.76
C SER A 97 2.72 1.90 -19.05
N GLN A 98 3.50 2.94 -19.26
CA GLN A 98 4.39 3.07 -20.44
C GLN A 98 5.79 2.47 -20.21
N PHE A 99 6.13 2.13 -18.97
CA PHE A 99 7.38 1.42 -18.66
C PHE A 99 7.19 -0.07 -18.93
N LYS A 100 8.08 -0.65 -19.73
CA LYS A 100 8.08 -2.08 -20.04
C LYS A 100 9.11 -2.79 -19.18
N TYR A 101 8.69 -3.85 -18.51
CA TYR A 101 9.63 -4.70 -17.79
C TYR A 101 10.38 -5.59 -18.80
N VAL A 102 11.70 -5.63 -18.68
CA VAL A 102 12.61 -6.44 -19.49
C VAL A 102 13.19 -7.51 -18.57
N GLU A 103 12.70 -8.73 -18.71
CA GLU A 103 13.00 -9.84 -17.82
C GLU A 103 14.48 -10.22 -17.83
N GLU A 104 15.10 -10.24 -19.04
CA GLU A 104 16.52 -10.60 -19.22
C GLU A 104 17.47 -9.68 -18.45
N MET A 105 17.07 -8.42 -18.23
CA MET A 105 17.87 -7.42 -17.54
C MET A 105 17.39 -7.15 -16.11
N ASN A 106 16.28 -7.77 -15.71
CA ASN A 106 15.58 -7.45 -14.45
C ASN A 106 15.41 -5.92 -14.25
N ALA A 107 14.98 -5.22 -15.28
CA ALA A 107 14.96 -3.76 -15.35
C ALA A 107 13.71 -3.25 -16.07
N PHE A 108 13.36 -1.98 -15.89
CA PHE A 108 12.30 -1.33 -16.62
C PHE A 108 12.87 -0.46 -17.75
N ALA A 109 12.33 -0.58 -18.95
CA ALA A 109 12.60 0.31 -20.06
C ALA A 109 11.63 1.49 -20.06
N CYS A 110 12.15 2.71 -20.06
CA CYS A 110 11.39 3.94 -20.20
C CYS A 110 11.02 4.16 -21.68
N PRO A 111 9.86 4.77 -22.01
CA PRO A 111 9.51 5.16 -23.38
C PRO A 111 10.55 6.06 -24.07
N MET A 112 11.36 6.77 -23.29
CA MET A 112 12.46 7.60 -23.79
C MET A 112 13.77 6.84 -24.00
N GLY A 113 13.76 5.51 -23.98
CA GLY A 113 14.94 4.67 -24.21
C GLY A 113 15.89 4.51 -23.01
N CYS A 114 15.52 5.00 -21.82
CA CYS A 114 16.34 4.83 -20.62
C CYS A 114 16.02 3.50 -19.94
N ILE A 115 17.04 2.83 -19.43
CA ILE A 115 16.89 1.65 -18.58
C ILE A 115 16.89 2.06 -17.10
N LEU A 116 15.96 1.52 -16.34
CA LEU A 116 15.82 1.72 -14.91
C LEU A 116 16.13 0.40 -14.21
N GLU A 117 17.33 0.27 -13.68
CA GLU A 117 17.71 -0.90 -12.90
C GLU A 117 17.13 -0.82 -11.47
N TYR A 118 16.91 -1.99 -10.89
CA TYR A 118 16.58 -2.09 -9.49
C TYR A 118 17.72 -1.54 -8.63
N ALA A 119 17.40 -0.68 -7.68
CA ALA A 119 18.38 -0.10 -6.76
C ALA A 119 18.28 -0.71 -5.36
N THR A 120 17.08 -0.70 -4.81
CA THR A 120 16.82 -1.17 -3.44
C THR A 120 15.34 -1.30 -3.20
N THR A 121 14.99 -2.05 -2.16
CA THR A 121 13.65 -2.03 -1.57
C THR A 121 13.75 -1.26 -0.24
N ASP A 122 12.87 -0.30 -0.03
CA ASP A 122 12.83 0.42 1.24
C ASP A 122 12.26 -0.44 2.37
N ARG A 123 12.27 0.09 3.60
CA ARG A 123 11.76 -0.63 4.78
C ARG A 123 10.25 -0.87 4.73
N GLU A 124 9.53 -0.15 3.88
CA GLU A 124 8.10 -0.29 3.67
C GLU A 124 7.77 -1.33 2.57
N GLY A 125 8.79 -2.01 2.01
CA GLY A 125 8.61 -3.00 0.95
C GLY A 125 8.44 -2.41 -0.45
N TYR A 126 8.67 -1.12 -0.65
CA TYR A 126 8.63 -0.49 -1.98
C TYR A 126 9.97 -0.62 -2.70
N SER A 127 9.94 -1.25 -3.87
CA SER A 127 11.11 -1.30 -4.73
C SER A 127 11.41 0.07 -5.33
N GLN A 128 12.64 0.52 -5.19
CA GLN A 128 13.16 1.74 -5.81
C GLN A 128 14.07 1.38 -6.97
N SER A 129 13.85 2.00 -8.11
CA SER A 129 14.71 1.85 -9.30
C SER A 129 15.58 3.07 -9.47
N ARG A 130 16.89 2.86 -9.69
CA ARG A 130 17.81 3.93 -10.05
C ARG A 130 17.66 4.26 -11.53
N ARG A 131 17.64 5.55 -11.82
CA ARG A 131 17.80 6.04 -13.18
C ARG A 131 19.22 5.76 -13.64
N LEU A 132 19.39 4.87 -14.59
CA LEU A 132 20.62 4.78 -15.34
C LEU A 132 20.63 5.83 -16.45
N ARG A 133 21.84 6.30 -16.77
CA ARG A 133 22.09 7.31 -17.79
C ARG A 133 21.35 6.97 -19.07
N CYS A 134 20.66 7.94 -19.63
CA CYS A 134 20.16 7.89 -20.99
C CYS A 134 21.37 7.61 -21.92
N LEU A 135 21.38 6.48 -22.64
CA LEU A 135 22.44 6.15 -23.58
C LEU A 135 22.45 7.06 -24.81
N PHE A 136 21.52 8.01 -24.88
CA PHE A 136 21.34 8.93 -26.00
C PHE A 136 21.38 10.40 -25.60
N ALA A 137 22.09 10.79 -24.56
CA ALA A 137 22.41 12.20 -24.32
C ALA A 137 23.76 12.48 -25.02
N THR A 138 23.70 12.72 -26.32
CA THR A 138 24.68 13.53 -27.05
C THR A 138 24.28 14.98 -26.94
#